data_a66a95e23daa756f708f90de6cde5381
#
_entry.id   a66a95e23daa756f708f90de6cde5381
#
_cell.length_a   1.000
_cell.length_b   1.000
_cell.length_c   1.000
_cell.angle_alpha   90.00
_cell.angle_beta   90.00
_cell.angle_gamma   90.00
#
_symmetry.space_group_name_H-M   'P 1'
#
loop_
_entity.id
_entity.type
_entity.pdbx_description
1 polymer ?
#
loop_
_entity_poly.entity_id
_entity_poly.type
_entity_poly.pdbx_seq_one_letter_code
_entity_poly.pdbx_strand_id
1 'polypeptide(L)'
;MSKAYKYRGGQGILDKDGKPIFERDVATLVNNQLYLPTKDGLNDPTEGVYRDDALRMFFNVFSKYSHNVEEQYNKFTERFGKVGVYSLSKTFDNELLWAYYASGHTGFAIEYDIDILEQSLNYNAYAQQLYKFDVEYWNDVPQIDISTIRGNEIVEMLKRFIGAKSSSWAHEKEVRLIFENT
;
A
#
# COMPACT_ATOMS: atom_id res chain seq x y z
N MET A 1 6.72 5.08 21.24
CA MET A 1 6.82 5.86 19.98
C MET A 1 7.35 4.96 18.89
N SER A 2 6.49 4.62 17.94
CA SER A 2 6.86 3.76 16.82
C SER A 2 7.32 4.63 15.67
N LYS A 3 8.63 4.65 15.39
CA LYS A 3 9.18 5.43 14.28
C LYS A 3 9.00 4.71 12.94
N ALA A 4 8.67 5.47 11.90
CA ALA A 4 8.66 5.01 10.53
C ALA A 4 9.18 6.10 9.58
N TYR A 5 9.74 5.69 8.46
CA TYR A 5 10.54 6.55 7.59
C TYR A 5 10.00 6.53 6.16
N LYS A 6 9.84 7.71 5.57
CA LYS A 6 9.54 7.87 4.16
C LYS A 6 10.77 8.36 3.43
N TYR A 7 11.34 7.49 2.60
CA TYR A 7 12.45 7.86 1.72
C TYR A 7 11.96 8.65 0.52
N ARG A 8 12.70 9.65 0.13
CA ARG A 8 12.38 10.56 -0.96
C ARG A 8 13.59 10.89 -1.80
N GLY A 9 13.37 11.03 -3.11
CA GLY A 9 14.41 11.37 -4.07
C GLY A 9 15.00 12.75 -3.86
N GLY A 10 16.22 12.95 -4.35
CA GLY A 10 16.90 14.24 -4.36
C GLY A 10 16.46 15.17 -5.50
N GLN A 11 17.12 16.30 -5.61
CA GLN A 11 16.88 17.28 -6.68
C GLN A 11 17.17 16.69 -8.07
N GLY A 12 16.46 17.18 -9.09
CA GLY A 12 16.70 16.83 -10.49
C GLY A 12 16.05 15.53 -10.95
N ILE A 13 15.32 14.83 -10.07
CA ILE A 13 14.57 13.62 -10.43
C ILE A 13 13.15 14.02 -10.87
N LEU A 14 12.73 13.48 -12.01
CA LEU A 14 11.40 13.70 -12.58
C LEU A 14 10.55 12.43 -12.42
N ASP A 15 9.25 12.61 -12.25
CA ASP A 15 8.29 11.52 -12.32
C ASP A 15 8.01 11.10 -13.78
N LYS A 16 7.13 10.11 -13.97
CA LYS A 16 6.74 9.61 -15.30
C LYS A 16 6.11 10.67 -16.22
N ASP A 17 5.59 11.75 -15.62
CA ASP A 17 4.95 12.87 -16.34
C ASP A 17 5.91 14.06 -16.53
N GLY A 18 7.19 13.88 -16.18
CA GLY A 18 8.24 14.91 -16.31
C GLY A 18 8.20 15.99 -15.23
N LYS A 19 7.49 15.76 -14.10
CA LYS A 19 7.39 16.74 -13.01
C LYS A 19 8.47 16.50 -11.95
N PRO A 20 9.04 17.55 -11.37
CA PRO A 20 10.06 17.45 -10.33
C PRO A 20 9.52 16.79 -9.07
N ILE A 21 10.10 15.65 -8.68
CA ILE A 21 9.67 14.89 -7.50
C ILE A 21 10.03 15.60 -6.22
N PHE A 22 11.25 16.14 -6.13
CA PHE A 22 11.77 16.80 -4.93
C PHE A 22 10.90 17.99 -4.52
N GLU A 23 10.60 18.88 -5.48
CA GLU A 23 9.80 20.09 -5.24
C GLU A 23 8.37 19.73 -4.81
N ARG A 24 7.78 18.70 -5.42
CA ARG A 24 6.47 18.16 -5.00
C ARG A 24 6.53 17.67 -3.57
N ASP A 25 7.54 16.88 -3.23
CA ASP A 25 7.66 16.25 -1.91
C ASP A 25 7.92 17.30 -0.82
N VAL A 26 8.73 18.33 -1.11
CA VAL A 26 8.92 19.48 -0.21
C VAL A 26 7.62 20.27 -0.05
N ALA A 27 6.89 20.53 -1.13
CA ALA A 27 5.62 21.24 -1.06
C ALA A 27 4.58 20.49 -0.21
N THR A 28 4.51 19.15 -0.32
CA THR A 28 3.60 18.35 0.52
C THR A 28 3.95 18.46 2.01
N LEU A 29 5.24 18.48 2.36
CA LEU A 29 5.68 18.68 3.74
C LEU A 29 5.31 20.06 4.29
N VAL A 30 5.61 21.12 3.53
CA VAL A 30 5.31 22.50 3.92
C VAL A 30 3.81 22.72 4.12
N ASN A 31 2.98 22.07 3.31
CA ASN A 31 1.52 22.17 3.36
C ASN A 31 0.86 21.16 4.30
N ASN A 32 1.62 20.37 5.07
CA ASN A 32 1.11 19.29 5.90
C ASN A 32 0.21 18.31 5.12
N GLN A 33 0.64 17.92 3.93
CA GLN A 33 -0.07 17.01 3.04
C GLN A 33 0.72 15.72 2.84
N LEU A 34 0.01 14.63 2.52
CA LEU A 34 0.62 13.39 2.08
C LEU A 34 0.30 13.16 0.60
N TYR A 35 1.29 12.73 -0.16
CA TYR A 35 1.07 12.23 -1.52
C TYR A 35 0.85 10.72 -1.48
N LEU A 36 -0.32 10.28 -1.89
CA LEU A 36 -0.79 8.91 -1.82
C LEU A 36 -0.95 8.34 -3.25
N PRO A 37 0.02 7.61 -3.78
CA PRO A 37 -0.16 6.89 -5.04
C PRO A 37 -1.21 5.80 -4.87
N THR A 38 -1.89 5.46 -5.94
CA THR A 38 -2.64 4.20 -6.03
C THR A 38 -1.69 3.01 -6.23
N LYS A 39 -2.22 1.78 -6.16
CA LYS A 39 -1.46 0.55 -6.39
C LYS A 39 -0.58 0.64 -7.66
N ASP A 40 -1.13 1.17 -8.76
CA ASP A 40 -0.41 1.29 -10.04
C ASP A 40 0.77 2.29 -10.02
N GLY A 41 0.86 3.09 -8.97
CA GLY A 41 1.96 4.02 -8.73
C GLY A 41 3.03 3.49 -7.78
N LEU A 42 2.94 2.24 -7.33
CA LEU A 42 3.96 1.60 -6.50
C LEU A 42 5.14 1.11 -7.36
N ASN A 43 6.32 0.98 -6.76
CA ASN A 43 7.55 0.71 -7.52
C ASN A 43 7.74 -0.75 -7.91
N ASP A 44 7.23 -1.69 -7.12
CA ASP A 44 7.35 -3.11 -7.40
C ASP A 44 6.21 -3.57 -8.30
N PRO A 45 6.47 -4.00 -9.54
CA PRO A 45 5.44 -4.46 -10.45
C PRO A 45 4.71 -5.74 -9.98
N THR A 46 5.30 -6.46 -9.02
CA THR A 46 4.69 -7.64 -8.40
C THR A 46 3.85 -7.31 -7.18
N GLU A 47 3.82 -6.04 -6.79
CA GLU A 47 3.12 -5.56 -5.61
C GLU A 47 1.61 -5.66 -5.77
N GLY A 48 0.97 -6.28 -4.78
CA GLY A 48 -0.46 -6.55 -4.83
C GLY A 48 -0.88 -7.51 -5.94
N VAL A 49 0.04 -8.33 -6.45
CA VAL A 49 -0.29 -9.48 -7.28
C VAL A 49 -0.80 -10.59 -6.37
N TYR A 50 -1.93 -11.16 -6.72
CA TYR A 50 -2.56 -12.28 -6.01
C TYR A 50 -3.14 -13.27 -7.03
N ARG A 51 -3.43 -14.48 -6.59
CA ARG A 51 -4.10 -15.52 -7.38
C ARG A 51 -5.49 -15.76 -6.81
N ASP A 52 -6.49 -15.68 -7.67
CA ASP A 52 -7.89 -15.96 -7.34
C ASP A 52 -8.50 -17.07 -8.21
N ASP A 53 -7.65 -17.87 -8.87
CA ASP A 53 -8.07 -18.93 -9.78
C ASP A 53 -9.05 -19.91 -9.13
N ALA A 54 -8.74 -20.36 -7.92
CA ALA A 54 -9.59 -21.30 -7.18
C ALA A 54 -10.95 -20.68 -6.81
N LEU A 55 -10.96 -19.38 -6.48
CA LEU A 55 -12.17 -18.64 -6.17
C LEU A 55 -13.03 -18.45 -7.41
N ARG A 56 -12.46 -18.07 -8.54
CA ARG A 56 -13.17 -17.94 -9.82
C ARG A 56 -13.70 -19.27 -10.31
N MET A 57 -12.93 -20.34 -10.15
CA MET A 57 -13.42 -21.68 -10.44
C MET A 57 -14.63 -22.06 -9.56
N PHE A 58 -14.59 -21.73 -8.27
CA PHE A 58 -15.71 -21.91 -7.36
C PHE A 58 -16.97 -21.14 -7.84
N PHE A 59 -16.82 -19.87 -8.20
CA PHE A 59 -17.93 -19.05 -8.72
C PHE A 59 -18.51 -19.65 -10.00
N ASN A 60 -17.69 -20.13 -10.93
CA ASN A 60 -18.15 -20.75 -12.16
C ASN A 60 -18.94 -22.05 -11.91
N VAL A 61 -18.42 -22.93 -11.04
CA VAL A 61 -19.06 -24.22 -10.72
C VAL A 61 -20.39 -24.02 -9.98
N PHE A 62 -20.41 -23.05 -9.07
CA PHE A 62 -21.57 -22.79 -8.20
C PHE A 62 -22.30 -21.49 -8.57
N SER A 63 -22.26 -21.06 -9.83
CA SER A 63 -22.75 -19.77 -10.30
C SER A 63 -24.17 -19.44 -9.82
N LYS A 64 -25.06 -20.44 -9.79
CA LYS A 64 -26.43 -20.27 -9.32
C LYS A 64 -26.54 -19.87 -7.83
N TYR A 65 -25.57 -20.24 -7.01
CA TYR A 65 -25.57 -20.02 -5.55
C TYR A 65 -24.54 -19.01 -5.08
N SER A 66 -23.55 -18.70 -5.92
CA SER A 66 -22.41 -17.84 -5.56
C SER A 66 -22.48 -16.43 -6.17
N HIS A 67 -23.46 -16.14 -7.03
CA HIS A 67 -23.56 -14.88 -7.75
C HIS A 67 -23.44 -13.63 -6.85
N ASN A 68 -24.12 -13.63 -5.71
CA ASN A 68 -24.05 -12.51 -4.77
C ASN A 68 -22.63 -12.35 -4.15
N VAL A 69 -21.97 -13.46 -3.84
CA VAL A 69 -20.61 -13.46 -3.28
C VAL A 69 -19.60 -13.00 -4.32
N GLU A 70 -19.75 -13.44 -5.57
CA GLU A 70 -18.93 -13.01 -6.68
C GLU A 70 -19.08 -11.51 -6.96
N GLU A 71 -20.30 -10.99 -6.95
CA GLU A 71 -20.58 -9.58 -7.11
C GLU A 71 -19.94 -8.74 -5.99
N GLN A 72 -20.05 -9.19 -4.75
CA GLN A 72 -19.40 -8.54 -3.61
C GLN A 72 -17.87 -8.55 -3.73
N TYR A 73 -17.29 -9.67 -4.16
CA TYR A 73 -15.86 -9.79 -4.41
C TYR A 73 -15.39 -8.82 -5.50
N ASN A 74 -16.08 -8.75 -6.62
CA ASN A 74 -15.74 -7.84 -7.71
C ASN A 74 -15.85 -6.36 -7.29
N LYS A 75 -16.90 -5.99 -6.55
CA LYS A 75 -17.02 -4.65 -5.96
C LYS A 75 -15.88 -4.33 -5.01
N PHE A 76 -15.49 -5.29 -4.18
CA PHE A 76 -14.36 -5.13 -3.26
C PHE A 76 -13.06 -4.89 -4.02
N THR A 77 -12.72 -5.73 -5.01
CA THR A 77 -11.49 -5.59 -5.79
C THR A 77 -11.43 -4.28 -6.57
N GLU A 78 -12.55 -3.83 -7.14
CA GLU A 78 -12.64 -2.54 -7.81
C GLU A 78 -12.44 -1.37 -6.84
N ARG A 79 -13.09 -1.41 -5.68
CA ARG A 79 -13.01 -0.39 -4.65
C ARG A 79 -11.58 -0.22 -4.13
N PHE A 80 -10.94 -1.33 -3.75
CA PHE A 80 -9.60 -1.30 -3.18
C PHE A 80 -8.46 -1.19 -4.21
N GLY A 81 -8.74 -1.38 -5.49
CA GLY A 81 -7.81 -1.03 -6.57
C GLY A 81 -7.56 0.48 -6.70
N LYS A 82 -8.44 1.32 -6.14
CA LYS A 82 -8.40 2.80 -6.25
C LYS A 82 -7.95 3.51 -4.97
N VAL A 83 -7.60 2.77 -3.91
CA VAL A 83 -7.18 3.38 -2.65
C VAL A 83 -5.81 4.03 -2.76
N GLY A 84 -5.60 5.06 -1.95
CA GLY A 84 -4.29 5.68 -1.77
C GLY A 84 -3.43 4.88 -0.80
N VAL A 85 -2.17 4.68 -1.13
CA VAL A 85 -1.21 3.91 -0.34
C VAL A 85 -0.07 4.81 0.12
N TYR A 86 0.18 4.86 1.42
CA TYR A 86 1.35 5.53 1.98
C TYR A 86 2.26 4.51 2.65
N SER A 87 3.31 4.14 1.94
CA SER A 87 4.30 3.17 2.37
C SER A 87 5.41 3.84 3.17
N LEU A 88 5.72 3.29 4.33
CA LEU A 88 6.78 3.72 5.24
C LEU A 88 7.65 2.53 5.60
N SER A 89 8.93 2.75 5.84
CA SER A 89 9.84 1.73 6.39
C SER A 89 10.00 1.89 7.89
N LYS A 90 10.12 0.78 8.62
CA LYS A 90 10.46 0.78 10.05
C LYS A 90 11.98 0.92 10.31
N THR A 91 12.79 1.04 9.27
CA THR A 91 14.23 1.21 9.39
C THR A 91 14.73 2.40 8.57
N PHE A 92 15.72 3.13 9.09
CA PHE A 92 16.35 4.27 8.40
C PHE A 92 17.78 3.98 7.94
N ASP A 93 18.38 2.90 8.40
CA ASP A 93 19.78 2.55 8.22
C ASP A 93 20.03 1.49 7.13
N ASN A 94 19.03 1.24 6.27
CA ASN A 94 19.14 0.27 5.20
C ASN A 94 19.65 0.91 3.91
N GLU A 95 20.87 0.56 3.49
CA GLU A 95 21.54 1.10 2.30
C GLU A 95 20.73 0.85 1.00
N LEU A 96 20.01 -0.27 0.91
CA LEU A 96 19.19 -0.57 -0.26
C LEU A 96 18.03 0.41 -0.39
N LEU A 97 17.41 0.81 0.74
CA LEU A 97 16.34 1.80 0.71
C LEU A 97 16.87 3.18 0.30
N TRP A 98 18.04 3.56 0.77
CA TRP A 98 18.70 4.79 0.33
C TRP A 98 19.07 4.75 -1.15
N ALA A 99 19.51 3.61 -1.65
CA ALA A 99 19.83 3.44 -3.06
C ALA A 99 18.58 3.54 -3.95
N TYR A 100 17.50 2.81 -3.60
CA TYR A 100 16.31 2.71 -4.44
C TYR A 100 15.36 3.89 -4.33
N TYR A 101 15.15 4.41 -3.11
CA TYR A 101 14.09 5.38 -2.83
C TYR A 101 14.59 6.79 -2.53
N ALA A 102 15.90 6.94 -2.31
CA ALA A 102 16.54 8.24 -2.05
C ALA A 102 17.57 8.60 -3.13
N SER A 103 17.29 8.25 -4.38
CA SER A 103 18.07 8.62 -5.56
C SER A 103 19.58 8.30 -5.40
N GLY A 104 19.92 7.07 -4.99
CA GLY A 104 21.29 6.66 -4.80
C GLY A 104 22.01 7.47 -3.72
N HIS A 105 21.39 7.61 -2.56
CA HIS A 105 21.90 8.32 -1.37
C HIS A 105 21.99 9.86 -1.51
N THR A 106 21.40 10.46 -2.54
CA THR A 106 21.37 11.92 -2.70
C THR A 106 20.07 12.57 -2.21
N GLY A 107 19.10 11.74 -1.80
CA GLY A 107 17.80 12.15 -1.31
C GLY A 107 17.77 12.34 0.21
N PHE A 108 16.57 12.21 0.78
CA PHE A 108 16.34 12.37 2.21
C PHE A 108 15.30 11.36 2.72
N ALA A 109 15.22 11.22 4.04
CA ALA A 109 14.17 10.45 4.69
C ALA A 109 13.42 11.33 5.69
N ILE A 110 12.10 11.19 5.73
CA ILE A 110 11.23 11.86 6.68
C ILE A 110 10.92 10.87 7.80
N GLU A 111 11.24 11.20 9.04
CA GLU A 111 10.87 10.42 10.20
C GLU A 111 9.48 10.83 10.68
N TYR A 112 8.60 9.85 10.86
CA TYR A 112 7.29 10.00 11.48
C TYR A 112 7.21 9.22 12.78
N ASP A 113 6.54 9.78 13.78
CA ASP A 113 5.89 8.98 14.81
C ASP A 113 4.58 8.45 14.19
N ILE A 114 4.54 7.14 13.88
CA ILE A 114 3.42 6.57 13.11
C ILE A 114 2.11 6.59 13.89
N ASP A 115 2.16 6.54 15.22
CA ASP A 115 0.97 6.56 16.06
C ASP A 115 0.36 7.97 16.07
N ILE A 116 1.20 9.01 16.15
CA ILE A 116 0.77 10.41 16.03
C ILE A 116 0.26 10.71 14.62
N LEU A 117 0.95 10.21 13.60
CA LEU A 117 0.54 10.38 12.21
C LEU A 117 -0.85 9.77 11.96
N GLU A 118 -1.07 8.53 12.41
CA GLU A 118 -2.36 7.85 12.29
C GLU A 118 -3.48 8.62 13.00
N GLN A 119 -3.24 9.09 14.22
CA GLN A 119 -4.22 9.89 14.97
C GLN A 119 -4.55 11.20 14.26
N SER A 120 -3.54 11.92 13.73
CA SER A 120 -3.73 13.17 13.01
C SER A 120 -4.56 12.99 11.74
N LEU A 121 -4.34 11.89 11.02
CA LEU A 121 -5.04 11.56 9.80
C LEU A 121 -6.49 11.16 10.08
N ASN A 122 -6.74 10.34 11.11
CA ASN A 122 -8.09 9.99 11.54
C ASN A 122 -8.91 11.21 12.00
N TYR A 123 -8.27 12.19 12.66
CA TYR A 123 -8.93 13.42 13.10
C TYR A 123 -9.36 14.30 11.92
N ASN A 124 -8.57 14.35 10.86
CA ASN A 124 -8.82 15.20 9.70
C ASN A 124 -9.65 14.53 8.60
N ALA A 125 -9.89 13.23 8.68
CA ALA A 125 -10.55 12.44 7.64
C ALA A 125 -12.07 12.38 7.86
N TYR A 126 -12.79 13.46 7.56
CA TYR A 126 -14.25 13.52 7.70
C TYR A 126 -15.05 12.53 6.82
N ALA A 127 -14.41 11.88 5.84
CA ALA A 127 -15.08 10.94 4.92
C ALA A 127 -14.11 9.87 4.36
N GLN A 128 -13.00 9.60 5.04
CA GLN A 128 -12.01 8.64 4.59
C GLN A 128 -11.81 7.56 5.63
N GLN A 129 -11.72 6.32 5.19
CA GLN A 129 -11.40 5.21 6.06
C GLN A 129 -9.89 4.94 5.99
N LEU A 130 -9.23 4.95 7.14
CA LEU A 130 -7.80 4.70 7.27
C LEU A 130 -7.57 3.30 7.83
N TYR A 131 -6.71 2.53 7.15
CA TYR A 131 -6.24 1.24 7.63
C TYR A 131 -4.72 1.28 7.78
N LYS A 132 -4.20 0.67 8.85
CA LYS A 132 -2.76 0.52 9.10
C LYS A 132 -2.42 -0.95 9.28
N PHE A 133 -1.41 -1.42 8.58
CA PHE A 133 -0.87 -2.78 8.77
C PHE A 133 0.57 -2.90 8.30
N ASP A 134 1.27 -3.90 8.82
CA ASP A 134 2.58 -4.30 8.35
C ASP A 134 2.46 -5.11 7.06
N VAL A 135 3.36 -4.87 6.11
CA VAL A 135 3.44 -5.65 4.88
C VAL A 135 3.84 -7.09 5.20
N GLU A 136 3.14 -8.03 4.60
CA GLU A 136 3.45 -9.46 4.68
C GLU A 136 4.33 -9.86 3.49
N TYR A 137 5.45 -10.53 3.80
CA TYR A 137 6.41 -10.95 2.78
C TYR A 137 6.26 -12.43 2.46
N TRP A 138 6.03 -12.74 1.18
CA TRP A 138 5.72 -14.08 0.70
C TRP A 138 6.78 -14.58 -0.27
N ASN A 139 7.06 -15.88 -0.23
CA ASN A 139 7.89 -16.54 -1.24
C ASN A 139 7.10 -16.83 -2.51
N ASP A 140 5.79 -17.09 -2.36
CA ASP A 140 4.86 -17.35 -3.45
C ASP A 140 3.76 -16.28 -3.50
N VAL A 141 3.14 -16.14 -4.66
CA VAL A 141 2.01 -15.21 -4.85
C VAL A 141 0.85 -15.60 -3.94
N PRO A 142 0.33 -14.68 -3.10
CA PRO A 142 -0.78 -14.94 -2.21
C PRO A 142 -2.01 -15.46 -2.95
N GLN A 143 -2.67 -16.46 -2.39
CA GLN A 143 -3.89 -17.02 -2.94
C GLN A 143 -5.11 -16.48 -2.19
N ILE A 144 -6.10 -16.03 -2.95
CA ILE A 144 -7.42 -15.63 -2.44
C ILE A 144 -8.38 -16.80 -2.68
N ASP A 145 -8.99 -17.27 -1.63
CA ASP A 145 -9.99 -18.35 -1.65
C ASP A 145 -11.29 -17.94 -0.94
N ILE A 146 -12.25 -18.83 -0.91
CA ILE A 146 -13.57 -18.59 -0.29
C ILE A 146 -13.47 -18.33 1.21
N SER A 147 -12.48 -18.90 1.91
CA SER A 147 -12.28 -18.68 3.34
C SER A 147 -11.81 -17.27 3.63
N THR A 148 -10.96 -16.72 2.76
CA THR A 148 -10.49 -15.34 2.82
C THR A 148 -11.63 -14.33 2.75
N ILE A 149 -12.65 -14.60 1.91
CA ILE A 149 -13.81 -13.71 1.73
C ILE A 149 -14.83 -13.85 2.87
N ARG A 150 -15.05 -15.08 3.35
CA ARG A 150 -16.04 -15.34 4.42
C ARG A 150 -15.62 -14.82 5.79
N GLY A 151 -14.33 -14.59 6.01
CA GLY A 151 -13.81 -14.13 7.30
C GLY A 151 -14.25 -12.73 7.72
N ASN A 152 -14.88 -11.95 6.84
CA ASN A 152 -15.37 -10.57 7.06
C ASN A 152 -14.32 -9.58 7.63
N GLU A 153 -13.06 -9.96 7.68
CA GLU A 153 -11.99 -9.09 8.17
C GLU A 153 -11.40 -8.32 7.00
N ILE A 154 -11.93 -7.13 6.76
CA ILE A 154 -11.50 -6.23 5.67
C ILE A 154 -9.98 -5.99 5.69
N VAL A 155 -9.39 -5.93 6.88
CA VAL A 155 -7.94 -5.73 7.04
C VAL A 155 -7.15 -6.93 6.50
N GLU A 156 -7.60 -8.17 6.75
CA GLU A 156 -6.94 -9.37 6.23
C GLU A 156 -7.05 -9.46 4.70
N MET A 157 -8.20 -9.06 4.15
CA MET A 157 -8.35 -8.96 2.70
C MET A 157 -7.41 -7.88 2.12
N LEU A 158 -7.34 -6.69 2.74
CA LEU A 158 -6.44 -5.61 2.31
C LEU A 158 -4.97 -6.04 2.37
N LYS A 159 -4.55 -6.76 3.38
CA LYS A 159 -3.19 -7.30 3.47
C LYS A 159 -2.85 -8.20 2.27
N ARG A 160 -3.76 -9.06 1.85
CA ARG A 160 -3.55 -9.92 0.68
C ARG A 160 -3.58 -9.17 -0.65
N PHE A 161 -4.45 -8.16 -0.78
CA PHE A 161 -4.61 -7.39 -2.02
C PHE A 161 -3.57 -6.28 -2.20
N ILE A 162 -3.16 -5.62 -1.12
CA ILE A 162 -2.32 -4.42 -1.17
C ILE A 162 -1.11 -4.53 -0.23
N GLY A 163 -1.14 -5.43 0.73
CA GLY A 163 -0.14 -5.62 1.75
C GLY A 163 0.79 -6.81 1.53
N ALA A 164 0.64 -7.53 0.42
CA ALA A 164 1.50 -8.66 0.08
C ALA A 164 2.64 -8.22 -0.83
N LYS A 165 3.87 -8.61 -0.49
CA LYS A 165 5.08 -8.29 -1.25
C LYS A 165 6.02 -9.50 -1.31
N SER A 166 6.84 -9.60 -2.36
CA SER A 166 7.84 -10.66 -2.46
C SER A 166 8.82 -10.62 -1.28
N SER A 167 9.21 -11.79 -0.77
CA SER A 167 10.17 -11.92 0.34
C SER A 167 11.55 -11.31 0.04
N SER A 168 11.90 -11.13 -1.23
CA SER A 168 13.11 -10.39 -1.63
C SER A 168 13.11 -8.94 -1.14
N TRP A 169 11.94 -8.36 -0.85
CA TRP A 169 11.75 -7.01 -0.32
C TRP A 169 11.61 -6.96 1.20
N ALA A 170 11.76 -8.09 1.91
CA ALA A 170 11.57 -8.14 3.37
C ALA A 170 12.52 -7.20 4.16
N HIS A 171 13.62 -6.81 3.54
CA HIS A 171 14.55 -5.84 4.10
C HIS A 171 13.97 -4.44 4.26
N GLU A 172 12.85 -4.12 3.59
CA GLU A 172 12.18 -2.82 3.72
C GLU A 172 11.44 -2.65 5.04
N LYS A 173 11.03 -3.76 5.69
CA LYS A 173 10.25 -3.72 6.95
C LYS A 173 9.10 -2.73 6.86
N GLU A 174 8.31 -2.86 5.81
CA GLU A 174 7.32 -1.85 5.41
C GLU A 174 6.07 -1.88 6.28
N VAL A 175 5.55 -0.71 6.58
CA VAL A 175 4.22 -0.49 7.15
C VAL A 175 3.44 0.43 6.20
N ARG A 176 2.16 0.13 5.99
CA ARG A 176 1.28 0.89 5.08
C ARG A 176 0.14 1.55 5.82
N LEU A 177 -0.13 2.79 5.40
CA LEU A 177 -1.38 3.48 5.65
C LEU A 177 -2.18 3.48 4.36
N ILE A 178 -3.38 2.92 4.40
CA ILE A 178 -4.28 2.80 3.26
C ILE A 178 -5.44 3.75 3.47
N PHE A 179 -5.67 4.60 2.49
CA PHE A 179 -6.74 5.59 2.51
C PHE A 179 -7.80 5.23 1.48
N GLU A 180 -9.01 5.14 1.93
CA GLU A 180 -10.16 4.94 1.09
C GLU A 180 -10.99 6.22 1.02
N ASN A 181 -11.19 6.73 -0.22
CA ASN A 181 -12.18 7.77 -0.48
C ASN A 181 -13.56 7.10 -0.56
N THR A 182 -14.43 7.40 0.38
CA THR A 182 -15.83 6.95 0.40
C THR A 182 -16.73 7.88 -0.39
#